data_c0f4a03b667ef4d0f4f2c1a286033248
#
_entry.id   c0f4a03b667ef4d0f4f2c1a286033248
#
_cell.length_a   1.000
_cell.length_b   1.000
_cell.length_c   1.000
_cell.angle_alpha   90.00
_cell.angle_beta   90.00
_cell.angle_gamma   90.00
#
_symmetry.space_group_name_H-M   'P 1'
#
loop_
_entity.id
_entity.type
_entity.pdbx_description
1 polymer ?
#
loop_
_entity_poly.entity_id
_entity_poly.type
_entity_poly.pdbx_seq_one_letter_code
_entity_poly.pdbx_strand_id
1 'polypeptide(L)'
;MSDERTTQDGPDVEFDWGPSANADLDDPELDLDEVVLEDADESGGLFDDLLSGEPIFENKEVLRPSYTPDELPHRNDQINNMATILVAALRGETPSNILIYGKTGTGKTASAKYVSQELERTSQRYEVPCDVEYINCEVTDTKYRVLAQLANTFIDENRSDLRDRVDELEGLAESVDSGDRRLDTTEFHSVDDLESRIAQLEADLEEMEEVPMTGWPTDRVYSSFFDAVDYHERVVVIMLDEIDKLVEKSGDDTLYNLSRMNSELENSRVSIMGISNDLKFTDFLDPRVKSSLGEEEIVFPPYDANQLRDILRH
;
A
#
# COMPACT_ATOMS: atom_id res chain seq x y z
N MET A 1 29.78 -5.99 -61.79
CA MET A 1 30.39 -4.73 -61.38
C MET A 1 30.14 -4.62 -59.90
N SER A 2 31.21 -4.84 -59.19
CA SER A 2 31.32 -5.00 -57.73
C SER A 2 31.22 -3.68 -57.03
N ASP A 3 30.50 -3.65 -55.90
CA ASP A 3 30.62 -2.54 -54.96
C ASP A 3 30.94 -3.10 -53.58
N GLU A 4 32.13 -2.79 -53.16
CA GLU A 4 32.72 -3.12 -51.88
C GLU A 4 32.12 -2.21 -50.79
N ARG A 5 31.62 -2.81 -49.70
CA ARG A 5 31.30 -2.10 -48.46
C ARG A 5 32.50 -2.22 -47.52
N THR A 6 33.13 -1.11 -47.31
CA THR A 6 34.14 -0.91 -46.26
C THR A 6 33.46 -0.91 -44.88
N THR A 7 33.79 -1.92 -44.08
CA THR A 7 33.51 -1.94 -42.64
C THR A 7 34.63 -1.20 -41.93
N GLN A 8 34.28 -0.18 -41.15
CA GLN A 8 35.18 0.53 -40.26
C GLN A 8 35.16 -0.16 -38.91
N ASP A 9 36.29 -0.81 -38.58
CA ASP A 9 36.58 -1.37 -37.26
C ASP A 9 36.80 -0.24 -36.26
N GLY A 10 36.03 -0.27 -35.16
CA GLY A 10 36.31 0.50 -33.94
C GLY A 10 37.34 -0.23 -33.06
N PRO A 11 38.05 0.45 -32.18
CA PRO A 11 39.13 -0.15 -31.40
C PRO A 11 38.60 -1.16 -30.37
N ASP A 12 39.10 -2.37 -30.48
CA ASP A 12 38.97 -3.43 -29.47
C ASP A 12 39.69 -2.98 -28.18
N VAL A 13 38.93 -2.85 -27.10
CA VAL A 13 39.52 -2.72 -25.78
C VAL A 13 39.68 -4.10 -25.20
N GLU A 14 40.86 -4.66 -25.35
CA GLU A 14 41.30 -5.89 -24.65
C GLU A 14 41.36 -5.60 -23.15
N PHE A 15 40.50 -6.24 -22.36
CA PHE A 15 40.66 -6.36 -20.92
C PHE A 15 41.63 -7.49 -20.63
N ASP A 16 42.85 -7.13 -20.26
CA ASP A 16 43.91 -8.04 -19.81
C ASP A 16 43.54 -8.57 -18.40
N TRP A 17 43.02 -9.81 -18.34
CA TRP A 17 42.95 -10.61 -17.13
C TRP A 17 44.35 -11.25 -16.93
N GLY A 18 45.10 -10.70 -15.98
CA GLY A 18 46.40 -11.24 -15.59
C GLY A 18 46.40 -12.76 -15.33
N PRO A 19 47.56 -13.39 -15.29
CA PRO A 19 47.74 -14.80 -15.47
C PRO A 19 47.00 -15.65 -14.42
N SER A 20 46.23 -16.63 -14.91
CA SER A 20 45.69 -17.74 -14.18
C SER A 20 46.76 -18.48 -13.40
N ALA A 21 46.89 -18.26 -12.12
CA ALA A 21 47.67 -19.11 -11.25
C ALA A 21 46.88 -20.40 -10.98
N ASN A 22 47.21 -21.43 -11.70
CA ASN A 22 46.94 -22.82 -11.28
C ASN A 22 47.79 -23.08 -10.04
N ALA A 23 47.22 -22.84 -8.86
CA ALA A 23 47.73 -23.36 -7.62
C ALA A 23 47.01 -24.70 -7.39
N ASP A 24 47.76 -25.80 -7.41
CA ASP A 24 47.35 -27.05 -6.87
C ASP A 24 46.98 -26.85 -5.41
N LEU A 25 45.69 -26.88 -5.13
CA LEU A 25 45.17 -26.93 -3.78
C LEU A 25 45.25 -28.39 -3.34
N ASP A 26 46.40 -28.77 -2.77
CA ASP A 26 46.45 -29.88 -1.82
C ASP A 26 45.50 -29.53 -0.67
N ASP A 27 44.44 -30.29 -0.55
CA ASP A 27 43.46 -30.25 0.50
C ASP A 27 44.16 -30.52 1.85
N PRO A 28 44.29 -29.58 2.76
CA PRO A 28 44.60 -29.93 4.14
C PRO A 28 43.29 -30.49 4.74
N GLU A 29 43.28 -31.79 5.01
CA GLU A 29 42.32 -32.41 5.92
C GLU A 29 42.28 -31.55 7.18
N LEU A 30 41.21 -30.76 7.33
CA LEU A 30 40.90 -30.09 8.56
C LEU A 30 40.46 -31.14 9.57
N ASP A 31 41.40 -31.51 10.40
CA ASP A 31 41.18 -32.36 11.58
C ASP A 31 40.35 -31.61 12.58
N LEU A 32 39.03 -31.85 12.57
CA LEU A 32 38.05 -31.20 13.44
C LEU A 32 38.10 -31.68 14.90
N ASP A 33 38.96 -32.65 15.22
CA ASP A 33 39.09 -33.22 16.56
C ASP A 33 40.13 -32.49 17.46
N GLU A 34 40.81 -31.45 16.99
CA GLU A 34 41.81 -30.70 17.76
C GLU A 34 41.47 -29.23 17.99
N VAL A 35 40.19 -28.87 18.02
CA VAL A 35 39.76 -27.62 18.64
C VAL A 35 39.59 -27.90 20.13
N VAL A 36 40.70 -27.90 20.82
CA VAL A 36 40.72 -27.76 22.29
C VAL A 36 40.07 -26.43 22.61
N LEU A 37 38.86 -26.45 23.13
CA LEU A 37 38.26 -25.33 23.84
C LEU A 37 39.11 -25.09 25.08
N GLU A 38 40.21 -24.36 24.96
CA GLU A 38 40.89 -23.78 26.11
C GLU A 38 39.91 -22.83 26.78
N ASP A 39 39.81 -23.03 28.08
CA ASP A 39 38.97 -22.41 29.07
C ASP A 39 38.40 -21.05 28.72
N ALA A 40 37.08 -20.99 28.63
CA ALA A 40 36.29 -19.79 28.52
C ALA A 40 36.31 -19.02 29.84
N ASP A 41 37.37 -18.29 30.10
CA ASP A 41 37.41 -17.21 31.08
C ASP A 41 37.95 -15.94 30.44
N GLU A 42 37.04 -14.93 30.31
CA GLU A 42 37.30 -13.51 30.02
C GLU A 42 37.57 -13.08 28.58
N SER A 43 37.23 -13.83 27.54
CA SER A 43 37.15 -13.24 26.19
C SER A 43 35.66 -13.11 25.78
N GLY A 44 35.19 -11.90 25.57
CA GLY A 44 33.87 -11.62 25.06
C GLY A 44 33.60 -12.46 23.80
N GLY A 45 32.39 -12.99 23.66
CA GLY A 45 32.00 -13.78 22.50
C GLY A 45 32.15 -13.00 21.18
N LEU A 46 32.19 -13.71 20.06
CA LEU A 46 32.33 -13.12 18.72
C LEU A 46 31.40 -11.89 18.50
N PHE A 47 30.26 -11.85 19.16
CA PHE A 47 29.30 -10.76 19.07
C PHE A 47 29.53 -9.66 20.10
N ASP A 48 30.26 -9.90 21.20
CA ASP A 48 30.48 -8.90 22.25
C ASP A 48 31.38 -7.78 21.76
N ASP A 49 32.40 -8.09 20.97
CA ASP A 49 33.27 -7.10 20.33
C ASP A 49 32.51 -6.26 19.28
N LEU A 50 31.52 -6.85 18.60
CA LEU A 50 30.66 -6.17 17.65
C LEU A 50 29.56 -5.33 18.31
N LEU A 51 29.13 -5.71 19.53
CA LEU A 51 28.14 -4.98 20.32
C LEU A 51 28.76 -3.86 21.16
N SER A 52 30.05 -3.93 21.45
CA SER A 52 30.77 -2.95 22.29
C SER A 52 31.06 -1.62 21.58
N GLY A 53 30.90 -1.55 20.25
CA GLY A 53 31.03 -0.31 19.48
C GLY A 53 29.87 0.66 19.76
N GLU A 54 30.18 1.97 19.93
CA GLU A 54 29.14 2.99 19.97
C GLU A 54 28.28 2.91 18.70
N PRO A 55 26.93 2.87 18.81
CA PRO A 55 26.07 2.81 17.65
C PRO A 55 26.28 4.08 16.78
N ILE A 56 26.60 3.88 15.50
CA ILE A 56 26.77 4.98 14.53
C ILE A 56 25.46 5.75 14.33
N PHE A 57 24.35 5.08 14.53
CA PHE A 57 23.00 5.65 14.37
C PHE A 57 22.30 5.72 15.72
N GLU A 58 21.74 6.87 16.05
CA GLU A 58 20.88 7.05 17.22
C GLU A 58 19.60 6.21 17.10
N ASN A 59 19.03 6.14 15.90
CA ASN A 59 17.86 5.33 15.58
C ASN A 59 18.02 4.66 14.20
N LYS A 60 18.20 3.33 14.17
CA LYS A 60 18.26 2.56 12.92
C LYS A 60 16.91 2.34 12.24
N GLU A 61 15.80 2.52 12.96
CA GLU A 61 14.46 2.34 12.41
C GLU A 61 14.17 3.34 11.29
N VAL A 62 14.74 4.55 11.35
CA VAL A 62 14.59 5.59 10.32
C VAL A 62 15.12 5.16 8.93
N LEU A 63 15.95 4.13 8.87
CA LEU A 63 16.49 3.59 7.62
C LEU A 63 15.63 2.48 7.02
N ARG A 64 14.57 2.04 7.71
CA ARG A 64 13.68 1.00 7.18
C ARG A 64 12.76 1.55 6.10
N PRO A 65 12.51 0.82 5.00
CA PRO A 65 11.57 1.24 3.96
C PRO A 65 10.12 1.45 4.45
N SER A 66 9.77 0.82 5.59
CA SER A 66 8.46 0.97 6.25
C SER A 66 8.35 2.20 7.13
N TYR A 67 9.46 2.88 7.44
CA TYR A 67 9.45 4.05 8.31
C TYR A 67 8.83 5.25 7.58
N THR A 68 7.83 5.85 8.21
CA THR A 68 7.27 7.13 7.78
C THR A 68 7.64 8.16 8.85
N PRO A 69 8.43 9.19 8.52
CA PRO A 69 8.81 10.22 9.49
C PRO A 69 7.61 11.08 9.89
N ASP A 70 7.58 11.53 11.15
CA ASP A 70 6.55 12.44 11.66
C ASP A 70 6.62 13.83 11.02
N GLU A 71 7.78 14.24 10.56
CA GLU A 71 8.00 15.49 9.83
C GLU A 71 8.69 15.23 8.49
N LEU A 72 8.21 15.89 7.45
CA LEU A 72 8.73 15.79 6.09
C LEU A 72 9.24 17.16 5.62
N PRO A 73 10.48 17.52 5.99
CA PRO A 73 11.04 18.83 5.66
C PRO A 73 11.04 19.07 4.15
N HIS A 74 10.75 20.32 3.76
CA HIS A 74 10.69 20.79 2.37
C HIS A 74 9.59 20.16 1.51
N ARG A 75 8.53 19.57 2.13
CA ARG A 75 7.34 19.01 1.44
C ARG A 75 6.00 19.61 1.90
N ASN A 76 6.05 20.68 2.67
CA ASN A 76 4.84 21.34 3.21
C ASN A 76 3.85 21.74 2.11
N ASP A 77 4.31 22.24 0.96
CA ASP A 77 3.43 22.65 -0.13
C ASP A 77 2.68 21.45 -0.72
N GLN A 78 3.40 20.33 -0.97
CA GLN A 78 2.80 19.11 -1.51
C GLN A 78 1.84 18.48 -0.51
N ILE A 79 2.22 18.42 0.77
CA ILE A 79 1.38 17.92 1.87
C ILE A 79 0.11 18.77 1.99
N ASN A 80 0.22 20.09 2.02
CA ASN A 80 -0.92 20.99 2.12
C ASN A 80 -1.85 20.87 0.90
N ASN A 81 -1.31 20.68 -0.31
CA ASN A 81 -2.12 20.48 -1.50
C ASN A 81 -2.91 19.17 -1.40
N MET A 82 -2.28 18.05 -1.04
CA MET A 82 -2.97 16.77 -0.82
C MET A 82 -4.06 16.92 0.25
N ALA A 83 -3.72 17.49 1.41
CA ALA A 83 -4.68 17.69 2.50
C ALA A 83 -5.86 18.57 2.09
N THR A 84 -5.63 19.61 1.26
CA THR A 84 -6.70 20.49 0.76
C THR A 84 -7.68 19.73 -0.13
N ILE A 85 -7.20 18.80 -0.96
CA ILE A 85 -8.04 17.98 -1.83
C ILE A 85 -8.80 16.94 -0.98
N LEU A 86 -8.09 16.24 -0.10
CA LEU A 86 -8.64 15.14 0.69
C LEU A 86 -9.58 15.59 1.82
N VAL A 87 -9.59 16.89 2.18
CA VAL A 87 -10.54 17.41 3.20
C VAL A 87 -12.01 17.19 2.80
N ALA A 88 -12.31 17.01 1.53
CA ALA A 88 -13.65 16.65 1.05
C ALA A 88 -14.13 15.31 1.65
N ALA A 89 -13.23 14.33 1.83
CA ALA A 89 -13.55 13.07 2.48
C ALA A 89 -14.10 13.25 3.89
N LEU A 90 -13.52 14.17 4.67
CA LEU A 90 -13.98 14.48 6.04
C LEU A 90 -15.35 15.19 6.07
N ARG A 91 -15.88 15.60 4.92
CA ARG A 91 -17.23 16.14 4.77
C ARG A 91 -18.22 15.11 4.20
N GLY A 92 -17.78 13.87 3.98
CA GLY A 92 -18.56 12.84 3.28
C GLY A 92 -18.73 13.13 1.79
N GLU A 93 -17.92 14.04 1.23
CA GLU A 93 -17.90 14.36 -0.19
C GLU A 93 -16.83 13.55 -0.92
N THR A 94 -17.01 13.27 -2.21
CA THR A 94 -15.99 12.61 -3.03
C THR A 94 -14.79 13.53 -3.25
N PRO A 95 -13.57 13.21 -2.78
CA PRO A 95 -12.38 13.94 -3.15
C PRO A 95 -12.05 13.76 -4.64
N SER A 96 -11.40 14.76 -5.25
CA SER A 96 -10.82 14.59 -6.58
C SER A 96 -9.73 13.52 -6.60
N ASN A 97 -9.58 12.82 -7.72
CA ASN A 97 -8.45 11.93 -7.92
C ASN A 97 -7.15 12.74 -7.96
N ILE A 98 -6.08 12.19 -7.40
CA ILE A 98 -4.77 12.84 -7.29
C ILE A 98 -3.73 12.01 -8.03
N LEU A 99 -2.98 12.67 -8.92
CA LEU A 99 -1.81 12.07 -9.54
C LEU A 99 -0.53 12.73 -9.03
N ILE A 100 0.28 11.94 -8.34
CA ILE A 100 1.55 12.36 -7.75
C ILE A 100 2.69 11.82 -8.59
N TYR A 101 3.58 12.67 -9.09
CA TYR A 101 4.71 12.21 -9.86
C TYR A 101 5.99 13.02 -9.61
N GLY A 102 7.12 12.38 -9.87
CA GLY A 102 8.44 12.94 -9.62
C GLY A 102 9.50 11.84 -9.61
N LYS A 103 10.77 12.20 -9.63
CA LYS A 103 11.87 11.23 -9.58
C LYS A 103 11.84 10.39 -8.29
N THR A 104 12.44 9.21 -8.34
CA THR A 104 12.66 8.37 -7.15
C THR A 104 13.43 9.16 -6.07
N GLY A 105 13.10 8.92 -4.80
CA GLY A 105 13.76 9.58 -3.66
C GLY A 105 13.33 11.03 -3.40
N THR A 106 12.23 11.50 -4.02
CA THR A 106 11.70 12.86 -3.78
C THR A 106 10.68 12.95 -2.65
N GLY A 107 10.41 11.86 -1.93
CA GLY A 107 9.50 11.83 -0.78
C GLY A 107 8.02 11.69 -1.11
N LYS A 108 7.64 11.29 -2.34
CA LYS A 108 6.23 11.11 -2.76
C LYS A 108 5.47 10.16 -1.87
N THR A 109 5.93 8.90 -1.81
CA THR A 109 5.28 7.85 -1.01
C THR A 109 5.20 8.20 0.47
N ALA A 110 6.30 8.75 1.03
CA ALA A 110 6.31 9.17 2.43
C ALA A 110 5.30 10.28 2.72
N SER A 111 5.24 11.31 1.84
CA SER A 111 4.27 12.41 1.98
C SER A 111 2.82 11.93 1.82
N ALA A 112 2.56 11.04 0.85
CA ALA A 112 1.24 10.47 0.63
C ALA A 112 0.79 9.64 1.84
N LYS A 113 1.65 8.75 2.37
CA LYS A 113 1.38 7.96 3.58
C LYS A 113 1.13 8.85 4.80
N TYR A 114 1.94 9.89 4.98
CA TYR A 114 1.74 10.84 6.08
C TYR A 114 0.38 11.52 6.03
N VAL A 115 -0.01 12.05 4.86
CA VAL A 115 -1.32 12.71 4.70
C VAL A 115 -2.47 11.72 4.88
N SER A 116 -2.32 10.49 4.39
CA SER A 116 -3.31 9.43 4.56
C SER A 116 -3.52 9.05 6.02
N GLN A 117 -2.45 8.88 6.78
CA GLN A 117 -2.54 8.61 8.24
C GLN A 117 -3.19 9.76 9.01
N GLU A 118 -2.88 11.02 8.64
CA GLU A 118 -3.52 12.18 9.26
C GLU A 118 -5.01 12.30 8.87
N LEU A 119 -5.37 11.88 7.64
CA LEU A 119 -6.75 11.80 7.19
C LEU A 119 -7.53 10.79 8.04
N GLU A 120 -7.03 9.56 8.20
CA GLU A 120 -7.64 8.51 9.02
C GLU A 120 -7.76 8.91 10.50
N ARG A 121 -6.70 9.46 11.11
CA ARG A 121 -6.76 9.96 12.49
C ARG A 121 -7.81 11.04 12.67
N THR A 122 -7.94 11.91 11.66
CA THR A 122 -8.91 13.00 11.71
C THR A 122 -10.32 12.49 11.48
N SER A 123 -10.53 11.54 10.56
CA SER A 123 -11.83 10.91 10.28
C SER A 123 -12.38 10.22 11.53
N GLN A 124 -11.56 9.45 12.23
CA GLN A 124 -11.92 8.84 13.51
C GLN A 124 -12.34 9.85 14.58
N ARG A 125 -11.63 11.00 14.67
CA ARG A 125 -11.98 12.07 15.62
C ARG A 125 -13.32 12.70 15.33
N TYR A 126 -13.71 12.81 14.06
CA TYR A 126 -14.96 13.41 13.63
C TYR A 126 -16.06 12.38 13.35
N GLU A 127 -15.77 11.10 13.59
CA GLU A 127 -16.70 9.97 13.36
C GLU A 127 -17.23 9.93 11.92
N VAL A 128 -16.34 10.25 10.94
CA VAL A 128 -16.65 10.17 9.51
C VAL A 128 -16.07 8.88 8.98
N PRO A 129 -16.84 7.96 8.40
CA PRO A 129 -16.30 6.73 7.79
C PRO A 129 -15.38 7.07 6.61
N CYS A 130 -14.07 6.93 6.82
CA CYS A 130 -13.07 7.20 5.78
C CYS A 130 -11.88 6.26 5.94
N ASP A 131 -11.65 5.44 4.93
CA ASP A 131 -10.61 4.42 4.89
C ASP A 131 -9.56 4.77 3.84
N VAL A 132 -8.31 4.39 4.07
CA VAL A 132 -7.22 4.57 3.11
C VAL A 132 -6.54 3.24 2.82
N GLU A 133 -6.66 2.78 1.58
CA GLU A 133 -6.05 1.54 1.13
C GLU A 133 -4.77 1.78 0.33
N TYR A 134 -3.69 1.10 0.71
CA TYR A 134 -2.39 1.20 0.06
C TYR A 134 -2.02 -0.07 -0.71
N ILE A 135 -1.74 0.11 -2.01
CA ILE A 135 -1.20 -0.96 -2.86
C ILE A 135 0.10 -0.50 -3.52
N ASN A 136 1.14 -1.33 -3.41
CA ASN A 136 2.36 -1.18 -4.19
C ASN A 136 2.23 -1.98 -5.49
N CYS A 137 2.15 -1.27 -6.63
CA CYS A 137 1.98 -1.86 -7.95
C CYS A 137 3.27 -2.51 -8.51
N GLU A 138 4.43 -2.32 -7.88
CA GLU A 138 5.64 -3.09 -8.23
C GLU A 138 5.49 -4.56 -7.79
N VAL A 139 4.86 -4.80 -6.64
CA VAL A 139 4.61 -6.14 -6.08
C VAL A 139 3.33 -6.73 -6.63
N THR A 140 2.27 -5.91 -6.68
CA THR A 140 0.93 -6.30 -7.17
C THR A 140 0.72 -5.70 -8.56
N ASP A 141 1.32 -6.32 -9.55
CA ASP A 141 1.60 -5.75 -10.87
C ASP A 141 0.58 -6.07 -11.97
N THR A 142 -0.50 -6.75 -11.65
CA THR A 142 -1.57 -7.07 -12.61
C THR A 142 -2.92 -6.55 -12.14
N LYS A 143 -3.76 -6.10 -13.10
CA LYS A 143 -5.12 -5.63 -12.81
C LYS A 143 -5.93 -6.61 -11.95
N TYR A 144 -5.79 -7.92 -12.24
CA TYR A 144 -6.47 -8.96 -11.48
C TYR A 144 -6.06 -8.95 -10.01
N ARG A 145 -4.74 -8.92 -9.74
CA ARG A 145 -4.21 -8.99 -8.37
C ARG A 145 -4.50 -7.72 -7.57
N VAL A 146 -4.45 -6.54 -8.22
CA VAL A 146 -4.84 -5.26 -7.60
C VAL A 146 -6.31 -5.32 -7.17
N LEU A 147 -7.20 -5.70 -8.08
CA LEU A 147 -8.64 -5.80 -7.78
C LEU A 147 -8.95 -6.88 -6.74
N ALA A 148 -8.30 -8.05 -6.81
CA ALA A 148 -8.50 -9.12 -5.84
C ALA A 148 -8.00 -8.72 -4.44
N GLN A 149 -6.86 -8.02 -4.35
CA GLN A 149 -6.35 -7.51 -3.08
C GLN A 149 -7.30 -6.48 -2.49
N LEU A 150 -7.73 -5.48 -3.27
CA LEU A 150 -8.71 -4.49 -2.82
C LEU A 150 -10.02 -5.15 -2.37
N ALA A 151 -10.55 -6.09 -3.19
CA ALA A 151 -11.78 -6.81 -2.82
C ALA A 151 -11.64 -7.51 -1.48
N ASN A 152 -10.54 -8.25 -1.27
CA ASN A 152 -10.33 -9.00 -0.03
C ASN A 152 -10.15 -8.08 1.17
N THR A 153 -9.45 -6.95 1.04
CA THR A 153 -9.35 -5.98 2.13
C THR A 153 -10.74 -5.53 2.59
N PHE A 154 -11.60 -5.08 1.66
CA PHE A 154 -12.94 -4.63 2.01
C PHE A 154 -13.88 -5.78 2.45
N ILE A 155 -13.74 -6.98 1.89
CA ILE A 155 -14.47 -8.16 2.36
C ILE A 155 -14.11 -8.48 3.82
N ASP A 156 -12.81 -8.43 4.17
CA ASP A 156 -12.35 -8.74 5.52
C ASP A 156 -12.82 -7.68 6.52
N GLU A 157 -12.80 -6.39 6.16
CA GLU A 157 -13.36 -5.31 6.95
C GLU A 157 -14.87 -5.49 7.18
N ASN A 158 -15.63 -5.65 6.09
CA ASN A 158 -17.08 -5.86 6.17
C ASN A 158 -17.43 -7.10 7.00
N ARG A 159 -16.66 -8.18 6.89
CA ARG A 159 -16.82 -9.39 7.73
C ARG A 159 -16.53 -9.14 9.19
N SER A 160 -15.54 -8.30 9.50
CA SER A 160 -15.23 -7.90 10.87
C SER A 160 -16.38 -7.10 11.47
N ASP A 161 -16.85 -6.09 10.76
CA ASP A 161 -17.98 -5.25 11.19
C ASP A 161 -19.27 -6.06 11.40
N LEU A 162 -19.53 -7.01 10.49
CA LEU A 162 -20.69 -7.90 10.63
C LEU A 162 -20.59 -8.82 11.84
N ARG A 163 -19.40 -9.39 12.11
CA ARG A 163 -19.19 -10.23 13.31
C ARG A 163 -19.38 -9.43 14.58
N ASP A 164 -18.78 -8.25 14.65
CA ASP A 164 -18.92 -7.35 15.81
C ASP A 164 -20.40 -6.99 16.04
N ARG A 165 -21.14 -6.78 14.94
CA ARG A 165 -22.59 -6.49 15.03
C ARG A 165 -23.40 -7.71 15.46
N VAL A 166 -23.09 -8.90 14.98
CA VAL A 166 -23.74 -10.15 15.41
C VAL A 166 -23.48 -10.36 16.90
N ASP A 167 -22.22 -10.27 17.36
CA ASP A 167 -21.85 -10.44 18.76
C ASP A 167 -22.58 -9.42 19.67
N GLU A 168 -22.71 -8.17 19.22
CA GLU A 168 -23.47 -7.13 19.94
C GLU A 168 -24.95 -7.49 20.06
N LEU A 169 -25.58 -7.97 18.97
CA LEU A 169 -27.01 -8.33 18.95
C LEU A 169 -27.28 -9.61 19.74
N GLU A 170 -26.41 -10.59 19.71
CA GLU A 170 -26.48 -11.79 20.55
C GLU A 170 -26.40 -11.42 22.04
N GLY A 171 -25.43 -10.56 22.41
CA GLY A 171 -25.34 -10.04 23.79
C GLY A 171 -26.58 -9.24 24.22
N LEU A 172 -27.22 -8.53 23.27
CA LEU A 172 -28.50 -7.87 23.54
C LEU A 172 -29.62 -8.91 23.77
N ALA A 173 -29.69 -9.96 22.93
CA ALA A 173 -30.68 -11.04 23.07
C ALA A 173 -30.58 -11.73 24.44
N GLU A 174 -29.35 -12.08 24.86
CA GLU A 174 -29.09 -12.65 26.20
C GLU A 174 -29.51 -11.72 27.33
N SER A 175 -29.24 -10.41 27.20
CA SER A 175 -29.63 -9.41 28.21
C SER A 175 -31.13 -9.23 28.33
N VAL A 176 -31.86 -9.40 27.22
CA VAL A 176 -33.34 -9.34 27.19
C VAL A 176 -33.94 -10.61 27.79
N ASP A 177 -33.39 -11.78 27.46
CA ASP A 177 -33.87 -13.06 28.00
C ASP A 177 -33.62 -13.17 29.52
N SER A 178 -32.51 -12.66 30.02
CA SER A 178 -32.20 -12.56 31.46
C SER A 178 -33.07 -11.53 32.21
N GLY A 179 -33.78 -10.66 31.51
CA GLY A 179 -34.61 -9.60 32.07
C GLY A 179 -33.82 -8.35 32.52
N ASP A 180 -32.56 -8.26 32.19
CA ASP A 180 -31.66 -7.14 32.54
C ASP A 180 -31.92 -5.91 31.65
N ARG A 181 -32.43 -6.12 30.45
CA ARG A 181 -32.72 -5.07 29.46
C ARG A 181 -34.11 -5.23 28.85
N ARG A 182 -34.72 -4.12 28.42
CA ARG A 182 -36.00 -4.12 27.73
C ARG A 182 -35.82 -3.71 26.28
N LEU A 183 -36.51 -4.36 25.36
CA LEU A 183 -36.49 -4.07 23.92
C LEU A 183 -37.06 -2.69 23.58
N ASP A 184 -37.95 -2.13 24.42
CA ASP A 184 -38.54 -0.80 24.23
C ASP A 184 -37.49 0.36 24.24
N THR A 185 -36.26 0.08 24.64
CA THR A 185 -35.11 1.01 24.60
C THR A 185 -34.17 0.76 23.44
N THR A 186 -34.51 -0.13 22.51
CA THR A 186 -33.69 -0.55 21.37
C THR A 186 -34.39 -0.24 20.05
N GLU A 187 -33.72 -0.52 18.94
CA GLU A 187 -34.28 -0.41 17.58
C GLU A 187 -35.22 -1.57 17.20
N PHE A 188 -35.30 -2.63 18.04
CA PHE A 188 -36.06 -3.83 17.77
C PHE A 188 -37.41 -3.84 18.48
N HIS A 189 -38.44 -4.32 17.82
CA HIS A 189 -39.83 -4.34 18.33
C HIS A 189 -40.18 -5.64 19.06
N SER A 190 -39.45 -6.72 18.80
CA SER A 190 -39.66 -8.04 19.42
C SER A 190 -38.34 -8.86 19.43
N VAL A 191 -38.33 -9.92 20.25
CA VAL A 191 -37.23 -10.91 20.24
C VAL A 191 -37.11 -11.56 18.88
N ASP A 192 -38.27 -11.94 18.27
CA ASP A 192 -38.29 -12.55 16.94
C ASP A 192 -37.67 -11.63 15.84
N ASP A 193 -37.85 -10.31 15.98
CA ASP A 193 -37.29 -9.29 15.09
C ASP A 193 -35.75 -9.23 15.23
N LEU A 194 -35.28 -9.25 16.49
CA LEU A 194 -33.85 -9.31 16.82
C LEU A 194 -33.20 -10.59 16.31
N GLU A 195 -33.80 -11.77 16.58
CA GLU A 195 -33.31 -13.06 16.11
C GLU A 195 -33.27 -13.13 14.57
N SER A 196 -34.31 -12.59 13.92
CA SER A 196 -34.38 -12.52 12.45
C SER A 196 -33.25 -11.66 11.88
N ARG A 197 -32.90 -10.57 12.57
CA ARG A 197 -31.80 -9.71 12.14
C ARG A 197 -30.45 -10.39 12.30
N ILE A 198 -30.22 -11.10 13.41
CA ILE A 198 -29.02 -11.91 13.63
C ILE A 198 -28.86 -12.95 12.51
N ALA A 199 -29.91 -13.74 12.26
CA ALA A 199 -29.89 -14.76 11.22
C ALA A 199 -29.62 -14.19 9.82
N GLN A 200 -30.11 -12.97 9.52
CA GLN A 200 -29.81 -12.30 8.27
C GLN A 200 -28.33 -11.90 8.17
N LEU A 201 -27.76 -11.31 9.24
CA LEU A 201 -26.34 -10.90 9.25
C LEU A 201 -25.40 -12.09 9.16
N GLU A 202 -25.76 -13.22 9.80
CA GLU A 202 -25.02 -14.49 9.67
C GLU A 202 -25.05 -15.01 8.23
N ALA A 203 -26.21 -14.95 7.56
CA ALA A 203 -26.34 -15.34 6.16
C ALA A 203 -25.50 -14.43 5.24
N ASP A 204 -25.56 -13.11 5.44
CA ASP A 204 -24.74 -12.15 4.70
C ASP A 204 -23.26 -12.45 4.88
N LEU A 205 -22.84 -12.85 6.09
CA LEU A 205 -21.46 -13.21 6.42
C LEU A 205 -21.00 -14.50 5.74
N GLU A 206 -21.90 -15.49 5.61
CA GLU A 206 -21.65 -16.74 4.86
C GLU A 206 -21.55 -16.51 3.34
N GLU A 207 -22.29 -15.54 2.79
CA GLU A 207 -22.26 -15.20 1.36
C GLU A 207 -21.01 -14.43 0.94
N MET A 208 -20.30 -13.78 1.86
CA MET A 208 -19.04 -13.06 1.58
C MET A 208 -17.90 -14.04 1.29
N GLU A 209 -17.66 -14.32 0.02
CA GLU A 209 -16.59 -15.21 -0.45
C GLU A 209 -15.29 -14.42 -0.70
N GLU A 210 -14.19 -14.92 -0.19
CA GLU A 210 -12.86 -14.36 -0.48
C GLU A 210 -12.47 -14.55 -1.95
N VAL A 211 -11.96 -13.50 -2.58
CA VAL A 211 -11.55 -13.52 -3.98
C VAL A 211 -10.19 -14.21 -4.11
N PRO A 212 -10.07 -15.33 -4.84
CA PRO A 212 -8.79 -15.98 -5.04
C PRO A 212 -7.87 -15.10 -5.87
N MET A 213 -6.56 -15.16 -5.59
CA MET A 213 -5.56 -14.37 -6.32
C MET A 213 -5.35 -14.79 -7.77
N THR A 214 -6.01 -15.86 -8.21
CA THR A 214 -6.02 -16.38 -9.59
C THR A 214 -7.26 -17.23 -9.86
N GLY A 215 -7.65 -17.33 -11.11
CA GLY A 215 -8.62 -18.35 -11.56
C GLY A 215 -10.04 -17.86 -11.85
N TRP A 216 -10.48 -16.77 -11.26
CA TRP A 216 -11.77 -16.19 -11.64
C TRP A 216 -11.65 -15.32 -12.90
N PRO A 217 -12.73 -15.14 -13.64
CA PRO A 217 -12.82 -14.11 -14.66
C PRO A 217 -12.61 -12.72 -14.03
N THR A 218 -11.86 -11.85 -14.72
CA THR A 218 -11.57 -10.49 -14.20
C THR A 218 -12.82 -9.69 -13.90
N ASP A 219 -13.88 -9.87 -14.70
CA ASP A 219 -15.16 -9.19 -14.50
C ASP A 219 -15.83 -9.61 -13.18
N ARG A 220 -15.71 -10.89 -12.79
CA ARG A 220 -16.21 -11.37 -11.49
C ARG A 220 -15.42 -10.74 -10.33
N VAL A 221 -14.09 -10.63 -10.48
CA VAL A 221 -13.25 -9.99 -9.47
C VAL A 221 -13.60 -8.51 -9.32
N TYR A 222 -13.85 -7.82 -10.44
CA TYR A 222 -14.29 -6.43 -10.43
C TYR A 222 -15.66 -6.28 -9.73
N SER A 223 -16.62 -7.15 -10.03
CA SER A 223 -17.93 -7.12 -9.34
C SER A 223 -17.78 -7.36 -7.85
N SER A 224 -16.99 -8.36 -7.44
CA SER A 224 -16.77 -8.63 -6.01
C SER A 224 -16.09 -7.44 -5.30
N PHE A 225 -15.15 -6.77 -5.96
CA PHE A 225 -14.54 -5.54 -5.42
C PHE A 225 -15.58 -4.43 -5.29
N PHE A 226 -16.38 -4.22 -6.33
CA PHE A 226 -17.43 -3.20 -6.35
C PHE A 226 -18.44 -3.43 -5.23
N ASP A 227 -18.96 -4.65 -5.10
CA ASP A 227 -19.93 -5.02 -4.06
C ASP A 227 -19.34 -4.85 -2.66
N ALA A 228 -18.06 -5.21 -2.48
CA ALA A 228 -17.38 -5.10 -1.19
C ALA A 228 -17.14 -3.64 -0.78
N VAL A 229 -16.71 -2.78 -1.71
CA VAL A 229 -16.46 -1.36 -1.41
C VAL A 229 -17.75 -0.58 -1.18
N ASP A 230 -18.85 -0.94 -1.86
CA ASP A 230 -20.14 -0.27 -1.78
C ASP A 230 -21.08 -0.87 -0.72
N TYR A 231 -20.57 -1.76 0.13
CA TYR A 231 -21.38 -2.49 1.11
C TYR A 231 -22.03 -1.55 2.14
N HIS A 232 -21.35 -0.50 2.57
CA HIS A 232 -21.88 0.52 3.47
C HIS A 232 -21.38 1.93 3.13
N GLU A 233 -21.99 2.95 3.73
CA GLU A 233 -21.65 4.34 3.47
C GLU A 233 -20.27 4.67 4.03
N ARG A 234 -19.32 5.03 3.15
CA ARG A 234 -17.96 5.45 3.50
C ARG A 234 -17.27 6.20 2.37
N VAL A 235 -16.19 6.89 2.69
CA VAL A 235 -15.26 7.44 1.70
C VAL A 235 -13.98 6.62 1.72
N VAL A 236 -13.53 6.17 0.55
CA VAL A 236 -12.33 5.37 0.41
C VAL A 236 -11.31 6.11 -0.45
N VAL A 237 -10.07 6.21 0.03
CA VAL A 237 -8.93 6.71 -0.74
C VAL A 237 -8.03 5.54 -1.08
N ILE A 238 -7.99 5.15 -2.36
CA ILE A 238 -7.12 4.07 -2.82
C ILE A 238 -5.80 4.65 -3.30
N MET A 239 -4.73 4.38 -2.55
CA MET A 239 -3.38 4.82 -2.86
C MET A 239 -2.65 3.73 -3.66
N LEU A 240 -2.40 4.00 -4.94
CA LEU A 240 -1.67 3.11 -5.85
C LEU A 240 -0.26 3.66 -6.05
N ASP A 241 0.71 3.03 -5.39
CA ASP A 241 2.12 3.40 -5.52
C ASP A 241 2.77 2.67 -6.70
N GLU A 242 3.66 3.36 -7.41
CA GLU A 242 4.32 2.85 -8.62
C GLU A 242 3.34 2.39 -9.71
N ILE A 243 2.29 3.21 -9.95
CA ILE A 243 1.22 2.90 -10.93
C ILE A 243 1.74 2.72 -12.36
N ASP A 244 2.89 3.28 -12.71
CA ASP A 244 3.56 3.05 -13.99
C ASP A 244 3.83 1.56 -14.22
N LYS A 245 4.14 0.78 -13.17
CA LYS A 245 4.34 -0.67 -13.27
C LYS A 245 3.05 -1.44 -13.60
N LEU A 246 1.93 -1.00 -13.03
CA LEU A 246 0.62 -1.56 -13.35
C LEU A 246 0.25 -1.30 -14.81
N VAL A 247 0.45 -0.07 -15.28
CA VAL A 247 0.14 0.33 -16.68
C VAL A 247 1.05 -0.39 -17.67
N GLU A 248 2.35 -0.51 -17.40
CA GLU A 248 3.29 -1.27 -18.24
C GLU A 248 2.84 -2.71 -18.47
N LYS A 249 2.29 -3.38 -17.46
CA LYS A 249 1.91 -4.81 -17.53
C LYS A 249 0.46 -5.06 -17.94
N SER A 250 -0.45 -4.21 -17.53
CA SER A 250 -1.89 -4.44 -17.65
C SER A 250 -2.62 -3.44 -18.53
N GLY A 251 -1.92 -2.41 -19.02
CA GLY A 251 -2.56 -1.26 -19.67
C GLY A 251 -3.27 -0.36 -18.64
N ASP A 252 -3.86 0.71 -19.14
CA ASP A 252 -4.47 1.76 -18.30
C ASP A 252 -5.98 1.60 -18.07
N ASP A 253 -6.61 0.57 -18.65
CA ASP A 253 -8.05 0.28 -18.47
C ASP A 253 -8.46 0.15 -17.00
N THR A 254 -7.59 -0.41 -16.16
CA THR A 254 -7.87 -0.57 -14.73
C THR A 254 -7.97 0.78 -14.04
N LEU A 255 -7.06 1.68 -14.33
CA LEU A 255 -7.07 3.04 -13.79
C LEU A 255 -8.30 3.81 -14.27
N TYR A 256 -8.69 3.61 -15.53
CA TYR A 256 -9.91 4.20 -16.09
C TYR A 256 -11.15 3.73 -15.31
N ASN A 257 -11.29 2.44 -15.11
CA ASN A 257 -12.44 1.88 -14.40
C ASN A 257 -12.48 2.35 -12.94
N LEU A 258 -11.36 2.27 -12.22
CA LEU A 258 -11.27 2.72 -10.83
C LEU A 258 -11.55 4.22 -10.67
N SER A 259 -10.99 5.06 -11.54
CA SER A 259 -11.18 6.52 -11.45
C SER A 259 -12.61 7.00 -11.75
N ARG A 260 -13.46 6.12 -12.31
CA ARG A 260 -14.84 6.44 -12.67
C ARG A 260 -15.89 5.66 -11.92
N MET A 261 -15.50 4.76 -11.03
CA MET A 261 -16.42 3.87 -10.35
C MET A 261 -17.49 4.60 -9.51
N ASN A 262 -17.23 5.83 -9.08
CA ASN A 262 -18.21 6.66 -8.34
C ASN A 262 -19.53 6.89 -9.10
N SER A 263 -19.56 6.73 -10.42
CA SER A 263 -20.81 6.84 -11.20
C SER A 263 -21.72 5.63 -11.02
N GLU A 264 -21.22 4.54 -10.46
CA GLU A 264 -21.91 3.26 -10.27
C GLU A 264 -22.15 2.94 -8.80
N LEU A 265 -21.34 3.54 -7.87
CA LEU A 265 -21.47 3.38 -6.42
C LEU A 265 -22.70 4.12 -5.88
N GLU A 266 -23.44 3.48 -4.99
CA GLU A 266 -24.64 4.05 -4.35
C GLU A 266 -24.31 4.58 -2.94
N ASN A 267 -23.59 3.79 -2.15
CA ASN A 267 -23.30 4.06 -0.74
C ASN A 267 -21.93 4.73 -0.54
N SER A 268 -20.89 4.16 -1.14
CA SER A 268 -19.53 4.63 -0.91
C SER A 268 -19.07 5.67 -1.92
N ARG A 269 -17.95 6.31 -1.61
CA ARG A 269 -17.25 7.28 -2.47
C ARG A 269 -15.78 6.89 -2.54
N VAL A 270 -15.23 6.84 -3.74
CA VAL A 270 -13.84 6.41 -3.97
C VAL A 270 -13.04 7.51 -4.63
N SER A 271 -11.85 7.77 -4.12
CA SER A 271 -10.84 8.64 -4.73
C SER A 271 -9.56 7.84 -4.95
N ILE A 272 -8.90 8.06 -6.08
CA ILE A 272 -7.64 7.39 -6.42
C ILE A 272 -6.48 8.37 -6.22
N MET A 273 -5.50 7.95 -5.44
CA MET A 273 -4.21 8.63 -5.31
C MET A 273 -3.13 7.80 -6.02
N GLY A 274 -2.81 8.17 -7.26
CA GLY A 274 -1.80 7.47 -8.05
C GLY A 274 -0.42 8.10 -7.86
N ILE A 275 0.60 7.27 -7.61
CA ILE A 275 1.99 7.71 -7.42
C ILE A 275 2.87 7.07 -8.50
N SER A 276 3.58 7.91 -9.29
CA SER A 276 4.52 7.45 -10.31
C SER A 276 5.92 8.01 -10.13
N ASN A 277 6.92 7.20 -10.45
CA ASN A 277 8.32 7.60 -10.51
C ASN A 277 8.70 8.20 -11.88
N ASP A 278 7.84 8.08 -12.89
CA ASP A 278 8.06 8.60 -14.22
C ASP A 278 7.40 9.97 -14.40
N LEU A 279 8.22 11.00 -14.67
CA LEU A 279 7.76 12.36 -14.98
C LEU A 279 6.97 12.46 -16.29
N LYS A 280 7.07 11.46 -17.15
CA LYS A 280 6.34 11.38 -18.43
C LYS A 280 5.18 10.40 -18.39
N PHE A 281 4.86 9.86 -17.23
CA PHE A 281 3.79 8.87 -17.08
C PHE A 281 2.48 9.33 -17.73
N THR A 282 2.11 10.60 -17.57
CA THR A 282 0.90 11.17 -18.15
C THR A 282 0.90 11.26 -19.68
N ASP A 283 2.08 11.19 -20.34
CA ASP A 283 2.19 11.25 -21.80
C ASP A 283 1.81 9.90 -22.43
N PHE A 284 1.86 8.81 -21.67
CA PHE A 284 1.56 7.46 -22.12
C PHE A 284 0.13 7.00 -21.82
N LEU A 285 -0.60 7.72 -20.96
CA LEU A 285 -1.98 7.39 -20.62
C LEU A 285 -2.95 7.76 -21.75
N ASP A 286 -4.00 6.94 -21.92
CA ASP A 286 -5.14 7.34 -22.76
C ASP A 286 -5.68 8.69 -22.24
N PRO A 287 -6.03 9.63 -23.14
CA PRO A 287 -6.56 10.93 -22.73
C PRO A 287 -7.76 10.87 -21.78
N ARG A 288 -8.57 9.80 -21.85
CA ARG A 288 -9.70 9.60 -20.95
C ARG A 288 -9.25 9.26 -19.53
N VAL A 289 -8.23 8.40 -19.40
CA VAL A 289 -7.61 8.04 -18.10
C VAL A 289 -6.92 9.26 -17.51
N LYS A 290 -6.16 9.98 -18.32
CA LYS A 290 -5.51 11.22 -17.89
C LYS A 290 -6.52 12.25 -17.38
N SER A 291 -7.65 12.41 -18.05
CA SER A 291 -8.70 13.36 -17.62
C SER A 291 -9.40 12.96 -16.33
N SER A 292 -9.56 11.65 -16.05
CA SER A 292 -10.27 11.18 -14.85
C SER A 292 -9.35 10.92 -13.66
N LEU A 293 -8.13 10.46 -13.89
CA LEU A 293 -7.15 10.21 -12.83
C LEU A 293 -6.36 11.45 -12.43
N GLY A 294 -6.02 12.31 -13.42
CA GLY A 294 -5.23 13.53 -13.23
C GLY A 294 -6.11 14.77 -13.04
N GLU A 295 -7.20 14.67 -12.27
CA GLU A 295 -8.00 15.85 -11.91
C GLU A 295 -7.15 16.87 -11.15
N GLU A 296 -6.31 16.36 -10.23
CA GLU A 296 -5.33 17.14 -9.51
C GLU A 296 -3.94 16.53 -9.67
N GLU A 297 -2.99 17.29 -10.19
CA GLU A 297 -1.62 16.86 -10.40
C GLU A 297 -0.66 17.50 -9.37
N ILE A 298 0.11 16.68 -8.65
CA ILE A 298 1.08 17.14 -7.66
C ILE A 298 2.49 16.70 -8.06
N VAL A 299 3.32 17.66 -8.41
CA VAL A 299 4.71 17.39 -8.81
C VAL A 299 5.65 17.46 -7.61
N PHE A 300 6.51 16.45 -7.48
CA PHE A 300 7.57 16.41 -6.48
C PHE A 300 8.92 16.74 -7.12
N PRO A 301 9.41 17.98 -6.99
CA PRO A 301 10.71 18.33 -7.52
C PRO A 301 11.84 17.63 -6.75
N PRO A 302 12.99 17.35 -7.41
CA PRO A 302 14.17 16.84 -6.72
C PRO A 302 14.60 17.79 -5.60
N TYR A 303 15.12 17.23 -4.51
CA TYR A 303 15.74 18.03 -3.46
C TYR A 303 17.03 18.68 -3.94
N ASP A 304 17.29 19.89 -3.53
CA ASP A 304 18.60 20.51 -3.67
C ASP A 304 19.58 20.06 -2.57
N ALA A 305 20.86 20.44 -2.71
CA ALA A 305 21.91 20.02 -1.77
C ALA A 305 21.68 20.52 -0.33
N ASN A 306 21.05 21.68 -0.14
CA ASN A 306 20.76 22.22 1.20
C ASN A 306 19.59 21.45 1.83
N GLN A 307 18.54 21.20 1.06
CA GLN A 307 17.39 20.43 1.49
C GLN A 307 17.79 18.99 1.88
N LEU A 308 18.64 18.33 1.08
CA LEU A 308 19.16 17.00 1.43
C LEU A 308 19.99 17.03 2.72
N ARG A 309 20.83 18.05 2.91
CA ARG A 309 21.58 18.20 4.15
C ARG A 309 20.67 18.38 5.37
N ASP A 310 19.59 19.14 5.21
CA ASP A 310 18.64 19.36 6.31
C ASP A 310 17.89 18.08 6.65
N ILE A 311 17.46 17.31 5.64
CA ILE A 311 16.82 15.98 5.83
C ILE A 311 17.75 15.00 6.55
N LEU A 312 19.05 14.99 6.21
CA LEU A 312 20.03 14.09 6.84
C LEU A 312 20.41 14.50 8.28
N ARG A 313 20.06 15.70 8.70
CA ARG A 313 20.30 16.20 10.07
C ARG A 313 19.09 16.08 10.97
N HIS A 314 17.93 15.89 10.37
CA HIS A 314 16.67 15.70 11.05
C HIS A 314 16.53 14.27 11.52
#